data_2c96f79cbaaf4ff1b349694428bceaea
#
_entry.id   2c96f79cbaaf4ff1b349694428bceaea
#
_cell.length_a   1.000
_cell.length_b   1.000
_cell.length_c   1.000
_cell.angle_alpha   90.00
_cell.angle_beta   90.00
_cell.angle_gamma   90.00
#
_symmetry.space_group_name_H-M   'P 1'
#
loop_
_entity.id
_entity.type
_entity.pdbx_description
1 polymer ?
#
loop_
_entity_poly.entity_id
_entity_poly.type
_entity_poly.pdbx_seq_one_letter_code
_entity_poly.pdbx_strand_id
1 'polypeptide(L)'
;MVPLRRQSLPTAACVGGLELDSLARSARCIDSLMKAASVRLLSTETFSQGRLLLLFDGGIEEVERAQDAALHIGGQRVIDHFIIQALDPGVVAGLAGDLSAGFGAREALLFLETSSLCSQIRGLDAAFKAVECHLVGLRLGRGIAGKAISLLAGAQADLEAASLDFQTAAGAGFVESQLIPRPDEGPRWDLIFRPESS
;
A
#
# COMPACT_ATOMS: atom_id res chain seq x y z
N MET A 1 -0.17 -3.27 11.84
CA MET A 1 -1.14 -2.46 11.05
C MET A 1 -2.49 -2.60 11.72
N VAL A 2 -3.25 -1.52 11.92
CA VAL A 2 -4.69 -1.68 12.17
C VAL A 2 -5.28 -1.92 10.78
N PRO A 3 -5.82 -3.12 10.50
CA PRO A 3 -6.38 -3.40 9.19
C PRO A 3 -7.53 -2.43 8.90
N LEU A 4 -7.74 -2.10 7.63
CA LEU A 4 -8.95 -1.38 7.22
C LEU A 4 -10.15 -2.18 7.72
N ARG A 5 -11.13 -1.50 8.33
CA ARG A 5 -12.36 -2.18 8.71
C ARG A 5 -13.00 -2.76 7.45
N ARG A 6 -13.54 -3.97 7.50
CA ARG A 6 -14.21 -4.63 6.34
C ARG A 6 -15.26 -3.73 5.66
N GLN A 7 -15.89 -2.84 6.41
CA GLN A 7 -16.85 -1.84 5.89
C GLN A 7 -16.19 -0.68 5.12
N SER A 8 -14.86 -0.56 5.19
CA SER A 8 -14.07 0.51 4.53
C SER A 8 -13.21 -0.03 3.39
N LEU A 9 -13.47 -1.24 2.91
CA LEU A 9 -12.73 -1.79 1.76
C LEU A 9 -13.19 -1.10 0.45
N PRO A 10 -12.27 -0.92 -0.52
CA PRO A 10 -12.61 -0.41 -1.83
C PRO A 10 -13.67 -1.29 -2.49
N THR A 11 -14.73 -0.65 -3.00
CA THR A 11 -15.81 -1.32 -3.75
C THR A 11 -16.12 -0.61 -5.06
N ALA A 12 -15.58 0.59 -5.26
CA ALA A 12 -15.78 1.37 -6.46
C ALA A 12 -14.69 1.08 -7.51
N ALA A 13 -14.94 1.54 -8.72
CA ALA A 13 -14.07 1.30 -9.88
C ALA A 13 -12.69 1.95 -9.75
N CYS A 14 -12.55 2.97 -8.91
CA CYS A 14 -11.33 3.73 -8.78
C CYS A 14 -11.02 4.04 -7.31
N VAL A 15 -9.75 3.93 -6.94
CA VAL A 15 -9.23 4.24 -5.60
C VAL A 15 -8.18 5.33 -5.69
N GLY A 16 -8.32 6.37 -4.87
CA GLY A 16 -7.33 7.41 -4.66
C GLY A 16 -6.58 7.21 -3.34
N GLY A 17 -5.31 7.53 -3.33
CA GLY A 17 -4.47 7.55 -2.14
C GLY A 17 -3.63 8.81 -2.06
N LEU A 18 -3.49 9.37 -0.86
CA LEU A 18 -2.70 10.56 -0.60
C LEU A 18 -1.95 10.40 0.73
N GLU A 19 -0.64 10.54 0.70
CA GLU A 19 0.23 10.51 1.88
C GLU A 19 0.76 11.92 2.17
N LEU A 20 0.61 12.37 3.42
CA LEU A 20 1.01 13.70 3.88
C LEU A 20 1.90 13.61 5.13
N ASP A 21 2.80 14.58 5.28
CA ASP A 21 3.68 14.75 6.44
C ASP A 21 3.17 15.77 7.48
N SER A 22 1.89 16.16 7.38
CA SER A 22 1.29 17.16 8.27
C SER A 22 -0.15 16.80 8.62
N LEU A 23 -0.40 16.41 9.86
CA LEU A 23 -1.74 16.06 10.34
C LEU A 23 -2.72 17.25 10.26
N ALA A 24 -2.26 18.46 10.59
CA ALA A 24 -3.07 19.67 10.50
C ALA A 24 -3.47 19.99 9.05
N ARG A 25 -2.52 19.84 8.10
CA ARG A 25 -2.79 20.02 6.68
C ARG A 25 -3.73 18.95 6.14
N SER A 26 -3.58 17.71 6.62
CA SER A 26 -4.43 16.59 6.23
C SER A 26 -5.91 16.84 6.52
N ALA A 27 -6.24 17.48 7.64
CA ALA A 27 -7.63 17.83 7.95
C ALA A 27 -8.26 18.76 6.89
N ARG A 28 -7.49 19.72 6.38
CA ARG A 28 -7.95 20.59 5.28
C ARG A 28 -8.04 19.86 3.95
N CYS A 29 -7.12 18.92 3.68
CA CYS A 29 -7.16 18.09 2.48
C CYS A 29 -8.41 17.22 2.46
N ILE A 30 -8.76 16.60 3.59
CA ILE A 30 -10.00 15.80 3.75
C ILE A 30 -11.24 16.64 3.47
N ASP A 31 -11.35 17.82 4.08
CA ASP A 31 -12.48 18.73 3.86
C ASP A 31 -12.60 19.15 2.40
N SER A 32 -11.48 19.52 1.76
CA SER A 32 -11.42 19.92 0.36
C SER A 32 -11.82 18.79 -0.58
N LEU A 33 -11.29 17.59 -0.36
CA LEU A 33 -11.57 16.39 -1.12
C LEU A 33 -13.07 16.04 -1.08
N MET A 34 -13.66 16.01 0.12
CA MET A 34 -15.07 15.67 0.32
C MET A 34 -16.03 16.72 -0.25
N LYS A 35 -15.60 17.97 -0.38
CA LYS A 35 -16.39 19.05 -1.01
C LYS A 35 -16.27 19.07 -2.53
N ALA A 36 -15.16 18.59 -3.08
CA ALA A 36 -14.90 18.65 -4.51
C ALA A 36 -15.67 17.61 -5.32
N ALA A 37 -15.93 16.44 -4.77
CA ALA A 37 -16.61 15.35 -5.46
C ALA A 37 -17.29 14.38 -4.50
N SER A 38 -18.23 13.58 -5.06
CA SER A 38 -18.92 12.54 -4.30
C SER A 38 -18.06 11.26 -4.23
N VAL A 39 -17.13 11.24 -3.30
CA VAL A 39 -16.26 10.09 -3.03
C VAL A 39 -16.50 9.55 -1.62
N ARG A 40 -16.18 8.28 -1.41
CA ARG A 40 -16.25 7.63 -0.10
C ARG A 40 -14.86 7.57 0.53
N LEU A 41 -14.74 8.09 1.74
CA LEU A 41 -13.53 7.98 2.52
C LEU A 41 -13.39 6.57 3.11
N LEU A 42 -12.31 5.87 2.78
CA LEU A 42 -12.03 4.50 3.22
C LEU A 42 -11.20 4.47 4.49
N SER A 43 -10.17 5.31 4.57
CA SER A 43 -9.23 5.33 5.67
C SER A 43 -8.57 6.69 5.85
N THR A 44 -8.30 7.03 7.12
CA THR A 44 -7.49 8.17 7.56
C THR A 44 -6.53 7.68 8.64
N GLU A 45 -5.53 6.90 8.24
CA GLU A 45 -4.59 6.29 9.19
C GLU A 45 -3.37 7.18 9.42
N THR A 46 -3.02 7.36 10.69
CA THR A 46 -1.79 8.05 11.10
C THR A 46 -0.66 7.05 11.32
N PHE A 47 0.54 7.44 10.89
CA PHE A 47 1.74 6.61 10.96
C PHE A 47 2.89 7.30 11.67
N SER A 48 4.00 6.58 11.81
CA SER A 48 5.23 7.11 12.38
C SER A 48 5.67 8.41 11.71
N GLN A 49 6.30 9.30 12.46
CA GLN A 49 6.77 10.62 12.02
C GLN A 49 5.65 11.62 11.68
N GLY A 50 4.42 11.42 12.21
CA GLY A 50 3.30 12.34 11.96
C GLY A 50 2.77 12.30 10.53
N ARG A 51 2.98 11.21 9.80
CA ARG A 51 2.42 10.99 8.48
C ARG A 51 0.97 10.52 8.56
N LEU A 52 0.19 10.84 7.55
CA LEU A 52 -1.19 10.37 7.37
C LEU A 52 -1.36 9.79 5.98
N LEU A 53 -1.96 8.60 5.89
CA LEU A 53 -2.46 8.03 4.64
C LEU A 53 -3.97 8.23 4.58
N LEU A 54 -4.41 8.82 3.50
CA LEU A 54 -5.80 9.04 3.15
C LEU A 54 -6.12 8.12 1.97
N LEU A 55 -7.12 7.24 2.14
CA LEU A 55 -7.65 6.39 1.08
C LEU A 55 -9.12 6.70 0.86
N PHE A 56 -9.52 6.81 -0.39
CA PHE A 56 -10.90 7.08 -0.80
C PHE A 56 -11.22 6.38 -2.12
N ASP A 57 -12.51 6.13 -2.39
CA ASP A 57 -12.95 5.51 -3.63
C ASP A 57 -14.18 6.22 -4.23
N GLY A 58 -14.42 5.96 -5.52
CA GLY A 58 -15.54 6.54 -6.26
C GLY A 58 -15.49 6.19 -7.74
N GLY A 59 -16.25 6.92 -8.54
CA GLY A 59 -16.09 6.93 -9.98
C GLY A 59 -14.75 7.58 -10.37
N ILE A 60 -14.27 7.32 -11.57
CA ILE A 60 -12.93 7.78 -12.02
C ILE A 60 -12.83 9.30 -11.95
N GLU A 61 -13.77 10.01 -12.55
CA GLU A 61 -13.79 11.49 -12.58
C GLU A 61 -13.98 12.11 -11.18
N GLU A 62 -14.73 11.45 -10.29
CA GLU A 62 -14.91 11.88 -8.92
C GLU A 62 -13.61 11.76 -8.13
N VAL A 63 -12.89 10.64 -8.27
CA VAL A 63 -11.59 10.41 -7.60
C VAL A 63 -10.55 11.40 -8.10
N GLU A 64 -10.47 11.63 -9.41
CA GLU A 64 -9.55 12.62 -9.99
C GLU A 64 -9.81 14.03 -9.45
N ARG A 65 -11.06 14.51 -9.50
CA ARG A 65 -11.42 15.84 -8.96
C ARG A 65 -11.15 15.97 -7.46
N ALA A 66 -11.48 14.93 -6.69
CA ALA A 66 -11.22 14.91 -5.26
C ALA A 66 -9.72 14.97 -4.96
N GLN A 67 -8.93 14.20 -5.69
CA GLN A 67 -7.47 14.16 -5.53
C GLN A 67 -6.83 15.50 -5.89
N ASP A 68 -7.21 16.11 -7.02
CA ASP A 68 -6.70 17.41 -7.44
C ASP A 68 -6.96 18.50 -6.40
N ALA A 69 -8.18 18.52 -5.84
CA ALA A 69 -8.52 19.45 -4.77
C ALA A 69 -7.67 19.23 -3.50
N ALA A 70 -7.43 17.97 -3.12
CA ALA A 70 -6.60 17.63 -1.98
C ALA A 70 -5.11 17.96 -2.23
N LEU A 71 -4.58 17.67 -3.41
CA LEU A 71 -3.21 17.99 -3.83
C LEU A 71 -2.96 19.50 -3.81
N HIS A 72 -3.90 20.30 -4.31
CA HIS A 72 -3.81 21.77 -4.27
C HIS A 72 -3.67 22.31 -2.83
N ILE A 73 -4.45 21.77 -1.90
CA ILE A 73 -4.37 22.12 -0.47
C ILE A 73 -3.11 21.55 0.19
N GLY A 74 -2.75 20.30 -0.14
CA GLY A 74 -1.59 19.61 0.43
C GLY A 74 -0.26 20.32 0.11
N GLY A 75 -0.08 20.69 -1.15
CA GLY A 75 1.12 21.38 -1.64
C GLY A 75 2.39 20.59 -1.28
N GLN A 76 3.37 21.30 -0.72
CA GLN A 76 4.66 20.70 -0.33
C GLN A 76 4.59 19.69 0.83
N ARG A 77 3.41 19.51 1.46
CA ARG A 77 3.19 18.54 2.52
C ARG A 77 2.72 17.18 1.99
N VAL A 78 2.52 17.07 0.68
CA VAL A 78 2.25 15.79 0.03
C VAL A 78 3.58 15.06 -0.14
N ILE A 79 3.65 13.84 0.40
CA ILE A 79 4.80 12.94 0.24
C ILE A 79 4.65 12.16 -1.07
N ASP A 80 3.47 11.57 -1.28
CA ASP A 80 3.17 10.71 -2.43
C ASP A 80 1.65 10.60 -2.61
N HIS A 81 1.22 10.15 -3.79
CA HIS A 81 -0.19 9.94 -4.09
C HIS A 81 -0.36 8.94 -5.23
N PHE A 82 -1.58 8.41 -5.38
CA PHE A 82 -1.94 7.56 -6.52
C PHE A 82 -3.43 7.64 -6.86
N ILE A 83 -3.75 7.28 -8.09
CA ILE A 83 -5.08 6.89 -8.55
C ILE A 83 -4.91 5.53 -9.22
N ILE A 84 -5.69 4.54 -8.78
CA ILE A 84 -5.67 3.19 -9.35
C ILE A 84 -7.09 2.78 -9.72
N GLN A 85 -7.28 2.43 -10.99
CA GLN A 85 -8.51 1.81 -11.46
C GLN A 85 -8.45 0.31 -11.21
N ALA A 86 -9.55 -0.25 -10.70
CA ALA A 86 -9.66 -1.67 -10.39
C ALA A 86 -8.49 -2.18 -9.54
N LEU A 87 -8.34 -1.63 -8.32
CA LEU A 87 -7.31 -2.07 -7.36
C LEU A 87 -7.41 -3.59 -7.18
N ASP A 88 -6.27 -4.28 -7.29
CA ASP A 88 -6.22 -5.74 -7.23
C ASP A 88 -6.79 -6.28 -5.92
N PRO A 89 -7.62 -7.35 -5.96
CA PRO A 89 -8.21 -7.95 -4.76
C PRO A 89 -7.19 -8.44 -3.73
N GLY A 90 -6.00 -8.86 -4.15
CA GLY A 90 -4.90 -9.25 -3.26
C GLY A 90 -4.37 -8.07 -2.44
N VAL A 91 -4.27 -6.88 -3.04
CA VAL A 91 -3.91 -5.65 -2.32
C VAL A 91 -5.01 -5.27 -1.34
N VAL A 92 -6.28 -5.35 -1.77
CA VAL A 92 -7.44 -5.07 -0.90
C VAL A 92 -7.45 -6.00 0.31
N ALA A 93 -7.23 -7.30 0.11
CA ALA A 93 -7.13 -8.29 1.18
C ALA A 93 -5.97 -7.97 2.13
N GLY A 94 -4.80 -7.64 1.58
CA GLY A 94 -3.64 -7.23 2.38
C GLY A 94 -3.89 -5.99 3.26
N LEU A 95 -4.54 -4.97 2.71
CA LEU A 95 -4.95 -3.78 3.45
C LEU A 95 -5.99 -4.11 4.54
N ALA A 96 -6.83 -5.12 4.33
CA ALA A 96 -7.77 -5.64 5.33
C ALA A 96 -7.09 -6.49 6.42
N GLY A 97 -5.83 -6.85 6.24
CA GLY A 97 -5.11 -7.77 7.12
C GLY A 97 -5.37 -9.26 6.83
N ASP A 98 -6.06 -9.57 5.73
CA ASP A 98 -6.28 -10.93 5.25
C ASP A 98 -5.03 -11.38 4.46
N LEU A 99 -4.01 -11.82 5.19
CA LEU A 99 -2.75 -12.30 4.64
C LEU A 99 -2.76 -13.83 4.49
N SER A 100 -1.98 -14.35 3.55
CA SER A 100 -1.77 -15.79 3.43
C SER A 100 -1.12 -16.36 4.69
N ALA A 101 -1.54 -17.56 5.11
CA ALA A 101 -1.10 -18.16 6.37
C ALA A 101 0.39 -18.58 6.39
N GLY A 102 1.08 -18.47 5.26
CA GLY A 102 2.47 -18.86 5.10
C GLY A 102 2.83 -19.07 3.63
N PHE A 103 3.90 -19.76 3.38
CA PHE A 103 4.38 -20.13 2.04
C PHE A 103 4.74 -21.62 1.99
N GLY A 104 4.67 -22.21 0.79
CA GLY A 104 5.00 -23.62 0.56
C GLY A 104 6.51 -23.88 0.49
N ALA A 105 6.93 -25.10 0.80
CA ALA A 105 8.35 -25.50 0.80
C ALA A 105 9.10 -25.33 -0.55
N ARG A 106 8.37 -25.09 -1.64
CA ARG A 106 8.93 -24.87 -2.98
C ARG A 106 8.78 -23.45 -3.48
N GLU A 107 8.21 -22.56 -2.68
CA GLU A 107 8.01 -21.17 -3.05
C GLU A 107 9.23 -20.34 -2.69
N ALA A 108 9.54 -19.40 -3.56
CA ALA A 108 10.48 -18.33 -3.27
C ALA A 108 9.79 -17.23 -2.46
N LEU A 109 10.58 -16.39 -1.80
CA LEU A 109 10.12 -15.21 -1.08
C LEU A 109 10.68 -13.96 -1.73
N LEU A 110 9.85 -12.92 -1.84
CA LEU A 110 10.25 -11.59 -2.32
C LEU A 110 9.89 -10.53 -1.30
N PHE A 111 10.92 -9.88 -0.75
CA PHE A 111 10.78 -8.69 0.09
C PHE A 111 10.80 -7.45 -0.78
N LEU A 112 9.89 -6.52 -0.53
CA LEU A 112 9.73 -5.28 -1.29
C LEU A 112 9.58 -4.12 -0.31
N GLU A 113 10.50 -3.16 -0.35
CA GLU A 113 10.55 -2.02 0.55
C GLU A 113 10.37 -0.70 -0.22
N THR A 114 9.57 0.21 0.34
CA THR A 114 9.37 1.57 -0.18
C THR A 114 9.49 2.63 0.91
N SER A 115 9.80 3.86 0.50
CA SER A 115 9.87 5.04 1.37
C SER A 115 8.51 5.69 1.61
N SER A 116 7.48 5.29 0.86
CA SER A 116 6.10 5.78 0.99
C SER A 116 5.09 4.64 0.93
N LEU A 117 3.94 4.85 1.59
CA LEU A 117 2.84 3.89 1.61
C LEU A 117 2.11 3.85 0.28
N CYS A 118 1.97 5.00 -0.39
CA CYS A 118 1.36 5.09 -1.71
C CYS A 118 2.16 4.30 -2.74
N SER A 119 3.49 4.42 -2.72
CA SER A 119 4.38 3.65 -3.59
C SER A 119 4.27 2.14 -3.34
N GLN A 120 4.12 1.72 -2.08
CA GLN A 120 3.91 0.31 -1.74
C GLN A 120 2.62 -0.24 -2.34
N ILE A 121 1.52 0.50 -2.22
CA ILE A 121 0.22 0.10 -2.75
C ILE A 121 0.26 0.03 -4.28
N ARG A 122 0.83 1.04 -4.97
CA ARG A 122 1.01 1.02 -6.43
C ARG A 122 1.86 -0.17 -6.90
N GLY A 123 2.97 -0.39 -6.22
CA GLY A 123 3.88 -1.49 -6.56
C GLY A 123 3.22 -2.86 -6.39
N LEU A 124 2.50 -3.07 -5.27
CA LEU A 124 1.76 -4.31 -5.05
C LEU A 124 0.65 -4.53 -6.09
N ASP A 125 -0.10 -3.49 -6.44
CA ASP A 125 -1.13 -3.58 -7.47
C ASP A 125 -0.55 -4.01 -8.82
N ALA A 126 0.59 -3.44 -9.22
CA ALA A 126 1.28 -3.83 -10.45
C ALA A 126 1.78 -5.28 -10.39
N ALA A 127 2.40 -5.69 -9.29
CA ALA A 127 2.92 -7.04 -9.10
C ALA A 127 1.81 -8.09 -9.18
N PHE A 128 0.67 -7.88 -8.49
CA PHE A 128 -0.46 -8.80 -8.50
C PHE A 128 -1.17 -8.88 -9.85
N LYS A 129 -1.20 -7.79 -10.62
CA LYS A 129 -1.77 -7.78 -11.97
C LYS A 129 -0.88 -8.47 -13.00
N ALA A 130 0.41 -8.57 -12.74
CA ALA A 130 1.39 -9.14 -13.67
C ALA A 130 1.54 -10.66 -13.52
N VAL A 131 1.51 -11.18 -12.29
CA VAL A 131 1.85 -12.59 -12.03
C VAL A 131 0.97 -13.20 -10.93
N GLU A 132 0.97 -14.52 -10.86
CA GLU A 132 0.34 -15.25 -9.77
C GLU A 132 1.28 -15.34 -8.56
N CYS A 133 0.97 -14.59 -7.51
CA CYS A 133 1.68 -14.61 -6.24
C CYS A 133 0.72 -14.30 -5.09
N HIS A 134 1.17 -14.48 -3.85
CA HIS A 134 0.33 -14.17 -2.70
C HIS A 134 1.09 -13.39 -1.62
N LEU A 135 0.35 -12.56 -0.89
CA LEU A 135 0.88 -11.69 0.14
C LEU A 135 0.95 -12.42 1.48
N VAL A 136 2.16 -12.66 1.98
CA VAL A 136 2.44 -13.29 3.27
C VAL A 136 2.60 -12.28 4.39
N GLY A 137 3.11 -11.09 4.06
CA GLY A 137 3.34 -10.03 5.03
C GLY A 137 3.17 -8.65 4.43
N LEU A 138 2.59 -7.74 5.22
CA LEU A 138 2.48 -6.31 4.88
C LEU A 138 2.61 -5.47 6.14
N ARG A 139 3.55 -4.53 6.14
CA ARG A 139 3.70 -3.54 7.20
C ARG A 139 3.78 -2.15 6.60
N LEU A 140 2.83 -1.31 6.96
CA LEU A 140 2.72 0.06 6.48
C LEU A 140 3.06 1.03 7.62
N GLY A 141 4.13 1.79 7.50
CA GLY A 141 4.48 3.00 8.24
C GLY A 141 4.75 2.91 9.74
N ARG A 142 4.08 2.02 10.48
CA ARG A 142 4.18 1.94 11.94
C ARG A 142 5.47 1.26 12.40
N GLY A 143 6.25 1.94 13.27
CA GLY A 143 7.50 1.40 13.83
C GLY A 143 8.65 1.23 12.82
N ILE A 144 8.48 1.71 11.58
CA ILE A 144 9.48 1.64 10.50
C ILE A 144 9.70 3.00 9.84
N ALA A 145 9.60 4.06 10.63
CA ALA A 145 9.89 5.45 10.21
C ALA A 145 9.12 5.90 8.96
N GLY A 146 7.85 5.46 8.80
CA GLY A 146 7.01 5.83 7.66
C GLY A 146 7.32 5.09 6.35
N LYS A 147 8.26 4.15 6.33
CA LYS A 147 8.47 3.23 5.21
C LYS A 147 7.35 2.20 5.13
N ALA A 148 7.33 1.43 4.04
CA ALA A 148 6.47 0.25 3.93
C ALA A 148 7.30 -0.95 3.44
N ILE A 149 6.88 -2.15 3.87
CA ILE A 149 7.51 -3.40 3.46
C ILE A 149 6.44 -4.47 3.25
N SER A 150 6.59 -5.28 2.21
CA SER A 150 5.77 -6.46 1.96
C SER A 150 6.62 -7.70 1.72
N LEU A 151 5.99 -8.84 1.92
CA LEU A 151 6.54 -10.16 1.63
C LEU A 151 5.57 -10.90 0.73
N LEU A 152 6.01 -11.19 -0.48
CA LEU A 152 5.31 -12.04 -1.44
C LEU A 152 5.91 -13.45 -1.45
N ALA A 153 5.09 -14.45 -1.73
CA ALA A 153 5.52 -15.80 -2.00
C ALA A 153 4.91 -16.32 -3.30
N GLY A 154 5.65 -17.19 -4.01
CA GLY A 154 5.25 -17.74 -5.29
C GLY A 154 6.39 -18.43 -6.02
N ALA A 155 6.17 -18.76 -7.29
CA ALA A 155 7.22 -19.31 -8.14
C ALA A 155 8.33 -18.28 -8.37
N GLN A 156 9.59 -18.70 -8.38
CA GLN A 156 10.73 -17.80 -8.50
C GLN A 156 10.63 -16.90 -9.72
N ALA A 157 10.30 -17.44 -10.89
CA ALA A 157 10.22 -16.68 -12.13
C ALA A 157 9.11 -15.60 -12.08
N ASP A 158 7.99 -15.91 -11.44
CA ASP A 158 6.89 -14.97 -11.25
C ASP A 158 7.31 -13.84 -10.30
N LEU A 159 8.02 -14.15 -9.21
CA LEU A 159 8.49 -13.15 -8.28
C LEU A 159 9.61 -12.26 -8.86
N GLU A 160 10.45 -12.78 -9.78
CA GLU A 160 11.41 -11.97 -10.54
C GLU A 160 10.68 -10.94 -11.42
N ALA A 161 9.62 -11.34 -12.13
CA ALA A 161 8.79 -10.44 -12.91
C ALA A 161 8.04 -9.44 -12.01
N ALA A 162 7.39 -9.92 -10.93
CA ALA A 162 6.73 -9.09 -9.94
C ALA A 162 7.63 -7.99 -9.38
N SER A 163 8.91 -8.30 -9.12
CA SER A 163 9.88 -7.32 -8.61
C SER A 163 10.10 -6.17 -9.58
N LEU A 164 10.18 -6.45 -10.89
CA LEU A 164 10.39 -5.43 -11.93
C LEU A 164 9.16 -4.52 -12.08
N ASP A 165 7.97 -5.12 -12.12
CA ASP A 165 6.72 -4.36 -12.23
C ASP A 165 6.44 -3.54 -10.97
N PHE A 166 6.71 -4.11 -9.79
CA PHE A 166 6.65 -3.38 -8.54
C PHE A 166 7.58 -2.16 -8.53
N GLN A 167 8.87 -2.36 -8.88
CA GLN A 167 9.85 -1.28 -8.91
C GLN A 167 9.43 -0.16 -9.86
N THR A 168 8.95 -0.53 -11.04
CA THR A 168 8.49 0.42 -12.05
C THR A 168 7.31 1.25 -11.53
N ALA A 169 6.30 0.60 -10.93
CA ALA A 169 5.11 1.26 -10.41
C ALA A 169 5.37 2.04 -9.11
N ALA A 170 6.24 1.55 -8.23
CA ALA A 170 6.64 2.28 -7.03
C ALA A 170 7.41 3.57 -7.35
N GLY A 171 8.16 3.57 -8.45
CA GLY A 171 8.88 4.76 -8.94
C GLY A 171 9.89 5.30 -7.94
N ALA A 172 9.89 6.61 -7.72
CA ALA A 172 10.83 7.28 -6.80
C ALA A 172 10.71 6.81 -5.34
N GLY A 173 9.60 6.19 -4.96
CA GLY A 173 9.41 5.62 -3.62
C GLY A 173 10.03 4.24 -3.42
N PHE A 174 10.50 3.57 -4.47
CA PHE A 174 11.21 2.29 -4.35
C PHE A 174 12.49 2.43 -3.54
N VAL A 175 12.72 1.50 -2.61
CA VAL A 175 13.94 1.45 -1.79
C VAL A 175 14.76 0.23 -2.14
N GLU A 176 14.19 -0.98 -2.02
CA GLU A 176 14.92 -2.22 -2.18
C GLU A 176 13.97 -3.38 -2.49
N SER A 177 14.46 -4.39 -3.21
CA SER A 177 13.84 -5.70 -3.36
C SER A 177 14.85 -6.80 -3.12
N GLN A 178 14.45 -7.86 -2.41
CA GLN A 178 15.30 -9.02 -2.14
C GLN A 178 14.52 -10.30 -2.40
N LEU A 179 14.97 -11.06 -3.39
CA LEU A 179 14.44 -12.37 -3.71
C LEU A 179 15.24 -13.46 -2.99
N ILE A 180 14.55 -14.37 -2.33
CA ILE A 180 15.11 -15.56 -1.69
C ILE A 180 14.54 -16.79 -2.39
N PRO A 181 15.26 -17.38 -3.36
CA PRO A 181 14.73 -18.48 -4.19
C PRO A 181 14.43 -19.76 -3.41
N ARG A 182 15.19 -20.00 -2.33
CA ARG A 182 15.05 -21.17 -1.46
C ARG A 182 15.18 -20.72 -0.02
N PRO A 183 14.08 -20.20 0.57
CA PRO A 183 14.10 -19.74 1.95
C PRO A 183 14.38 -20.91 2.90
N ASP A 184 15.22 -20.66 3.91
CA ASP A 184 15.41 -21.59 5.02
C ASP A 184 14.11 -21.70 5.83
N GLU A 185 13.78 -22.90 6.30
CA GLU A 185 12.57 -23.17 7.09
C GLU A 185 12.70 -22.70 8.54
N GLY A 186 13.91 -22.45 9.04
CA GLY A 186 14.17 -22.04 10.43
C GLY A 186 13.74 -20.62 10.76
N PRO A 187 14.03 -19.59 9.94
CA PRO A 187 13.66 -18.23 10.24
C PRO A 187 12.15 -17.99 10.23
N ARG A 188 11.69 -17.25 11.22
CA ARG A 188 10.33 -16.73 11.29
C ARG A 188 10.22 -15.45 10.48
N TRP A 189 10.08 -15.56 9.17
CA TRP A 189 10.01 -14.43 8.23
C TRP A 189 8.87 -13.44 8.55
N ASP A 190 7.78 -13.95 9.15
CA ASP A 190 6.62 -13.17 9.59
C ASP A 190 6.96 -12.18 10.73
N LEU A 191 8.05 -12.39 11.47
CA LEU A 191 8.42 -11.51 12.60
C LEU A 191 8.71 -10.06 12.18
N ILE A 192 9.20 -9.84 10.95
CA ILE A 192 9.45 -8.50 10.40
C ILE A 192 8.15 -7.68 10.32
N PHE A 193 7.01 -8.37 10.14
CA PHE A 193 5.70 -7.76 9.92
C PHE A 193 4.86 -7.61 11.19
N ARG A 194 5.31 -8.19 12.31
CA ARG A 194 4.60 -8.07 13.58
C ARG A 194 4.72 -6.63 14.11
N PRO A 195 3.63 -6.04 14.62
CA PRO A 195 3.73 -4.81 15.38
C PRO A 195 4.58 -5.06 16.63
N GLU A 196 5.35 -4.06 17.04
CA GLU A 196 6.01 -4.09 18.35
C GLU A 196 4.92 -4.32 19.40
N SER A 197 5.15 -5.32 20.28
CA SER A 197 4.28 -5.58 21.41
C SER A 197 4.28 -4.34 22.31
N SER A 198 3.13 -3.72 22.45
CA SER A 198 2.88 -2.62 23.40
C SER A 198 3.01 -3.11 24.83
#